data_5e9aeb634fa7bd00526cc62fdee62c7c
#
_entry.id   5e9aeb634fa7bd00526cc62fdee62c7c
#
_cell.length_a   1.000
_cell.length_b   1.000
_cell.length_c   1.000
_cell.angle_alpha   90.00
_cell.angle_beta   90.00
_cell.angle_gamma   90.00
#
_symmetry.space_group_name_H-M   'P 1'
#
loop_
_entity.id
_entity.type
_entity.pdbx_description
1 polymer ?
#
loop_
_entity_poly.entity_id
_entity_poly.type
_entity_poly.pdbx_seq_one_letter_code
_entity_poly.pdbx_strand_id
1 'polypeptide(L)'
;GLGDVYKRQVFAGVYPVEADQYEDLRASLDKLRLNDASLTFEPESSLALGFGFRCGFLGLLHLEIIQERLEREYDLDLVTTVPSVVYKIHMTDGTMLEIDNPTNYPDPALIDYCEEPFCNASIYAPSEFVGTIMDMCQDRRGIFKNMTYITPDRVDISYELPLNEIIYDFFDALKSRTRGYASFDYEISEYRRSKLVKVDVLLNGEIIDALSFIIHADKAYPRARKIAEKLKEHIPRHLFEIPIQVAIGGKVIARETVKALRKDVLAKCYGGDVTRKKKLLEKQKEGKKRMRRFGSVEVPQEAFMAVLKLSSDDE
;
A
#
# COMPACT_ATOMS: atom_id res chain seq x y z
N GLY A 1 -22.18 12.20 15.29
CA GLY A 1 -23.15 11.25 14.71
C GLY A 1 -22.45 10.06 14.03
N LEU A 2 -23.22 9.08 13.53
CA LEU A 2 -22.66 7.90 12.81
C LEU A 2 -21.75 8.28 11.63
N GLY A 3 -22.07 9.38 10.94
CA GLY A 3 -21.24 9.89 9.84
C GLY A 3 -19.87 10.40 10.25
N ASP A 4 -19.72 10.88 11.47
CA ASP A 4 -18.42 11.37 11.98
C ASP A 4 -17.52 10.21 12.38
N VAL A 5 -18.08 9.09 12.83
CA VAL A 5 -17.33 7.86 13.14
C VAL A 5 -16.78 7.25 11.85
N TYR A 6 -17.57 7.19 10.79
CA TYR A 6 -17.15 6.70 9.48
C TYR A 6 -15.94 7.48 8.92
N LYS A 7 -15.96 8.81 9.04
CA LYS A 7 -14.87 9.69 8.56
C LYS A 7 -13.56 9.52 9.34
N ARG A 8 -13.64 9.00 10.56
CA ARG A 8 -12.46 8.74 11.43
C ARG A 8 -11.85 7.37 11.22
N GLN A 9 -12.44 6.52 10.37
CA GLN A 9 -11.99 5.17 10.16
C GLN A 9 -10.86 5.08 9.14
N VAL A 10 -9.99 4.12 9.38
CA VAL A 10 -8.99 3.61 8.44
C VAL A 10 -9.54 2.32 7.86
N PHE A 11 -9.46 2.16 6.55
CA PHE A 11 -10.01 1.01 5.84
C PHE A 11 -8.89 0.19 5.22
N ALA A 12 -9.06 -1.12 5.25
CA ALA A 12 -8.18 -2.05 4.55
C ALA A 12 -8.95 -3.30 4.12
N GLY A 13 -8.55 -3.91 3.00
CA GLY A 13 -9.00 -5.24 2.64
C GLY A 13 -8.24 -6.28 3.44
N VAL A 14 -8.95 -7.25 4.01
CA VAL A 14 -8.38 -8.39 4.75
C VAL A 14 -8.77 -9.66 4.04
N TYR A 15 -7.78 -10.43 3.61
CA TYR A 15 -7.96 -11.63 2.79
C TYR A 15 -7.24 -12.81 3.43
N PRO A 16 -7.88 -14.00 3.45
CA PRO A 16 -7.18 -15.21 3.88
C PRO A 16 -6.18 -15.63 2.80
N VAL A 17 -5.03 -16.14 3.23
CA VAL A 17 -4.03 -16.72 2.32
C VAL A 17 -4.61 -17.96 1.63
N GLU A 18 -5.25 -18.81 2.40
CA GLU A 18 -5.91 -20.02 1.92
C GLU A 18 -7.41 -19.74 1.67
N ALA A 19 -7.87 -19.96 0.45
CA ALA A 19 -9.25 -19.64 0.04
C ALA A 19 -10.31 -20.39 0.87
N ASP A 20 -10.00 -21.57 1.39
CA ASP A 20 -10.89 -22.37 2.25
C ASP A 20 -11.07 -21.77 3.66
N GLN A 21 -10.23 -20.82 4.07
CA GLN A 21 -10.35 -20.11 5.35
C GLN A 21 -11.27 -18.88 5.30
N TYR A 22 -11.93 -18.60 4.19
CA TYR A 22 -12.84 -17.46 4.07
C TYR A 22 -13.96 -17.47 5.12
N GLU A 23 -14.63 -18.59 5.29
CA GLU A 23 -15.72 -18.72 6.29
C GLU A 23 -15.20 -18.64 7.72
N ASP A 24 -14.01 -19.14 8.00
CA ASP A 24 -13.35 -18.99 9.30
C ASP A 24 -13.02 -17.53 9.60
N LEU A 25 -12.54 -16.79 8.60
CA LEU A 25 -12.30 -15.36 8.72
C LEU A 25 -13.60 -14.60 9.00
N ARG A 26 -14.68 -14.91 8.28
CA ARG A 26 -15.99 -14.30 8.51
C ARG A 26 -16.51 -14.54 9.92
N ALA A 27 -16.45 -15.79 10.39
CA ALA A 27 -16.87 -16.15 11.74
C ALA A 27 -16.04 -15.45 12.82
N SER A 28 -14.73 -15.31 12.59
CA SER A 28 -13.81 -14.63 13.50
C SER A 28 -14.10 -13.13 13.58
N LEU A 29 -14.34 -12.47 12.44
CA LEU A 29 -14.72 -11.06 12.39
C LEU A 29 -16.08 -10.80 13.07
N ASP A 30 -17.06 -11.69 12.90
CA ASP A 30 -18.34 -11.61 13.60
C ASP A 30 -18.18 -11.68 15.12
N LYS A 31 -17.33 -12.58 15.60
CA LYS A 31 -17.02 -12.71 17.04
C LYS A 31 -16.31 -11.47 17.59
N LEU A 32 -15.33 -10.94 16.87
CA LEU A 32 -14.62 -9.74 17.28
C LEU A 32 -15.56 -8.52 17.34
N ARG A 33 -16.46 -8.37 16.37
CA ARG A 33 -17.45 -7.28 16.32
C ARG A 33 -18.42 -7.29 17.50
N LEU A 34 -18.73 -8.44 18.06
CA LEU A 34 -19.58 -8.53 19.26
C LEU A 34 -19.00 -7.80 20.46
N ASN A 35 -17.67 -7.79 20.57
CA ASN A 35 -16.96 -7.13 21.66
C ASN A 35 -16.38 -5.77 21.26
N ASP A 36 -16.40 -5.44 19.99
CA ASP A 36 -15.83 -4.22 19.45
C ASP A 36 -16.76 -3.63 18.38
N ALA A 37 -17.67 -2.79 18.81
CA ALA A 37 -18.66 -2.13 17.94
C ALA A 37 -18.04 -1.15 16.93
N SER A 38 -16.78 -0.79 17.09
CA SER A 38 -16.05 0.09 16.17
C SER A 38 -15.51 -0.63 14.94
N LEU A 39 -15.38 -1.97 15.00
CA LEU A 39 -15.01 -2.78 13.85
C LEU A 39 -16.20 -2.93 12.92
N THR A 40 -16.02 -2.51 11.68
CA THR A 40 -16.99 -2.74 10.58
C THR A 40 -16.35 -3.62 9.52
N PHE A 41 -17.13 -4.45 8.88
CA PHE A 41 -16.66 -5.24 7.74
C PHE A 41 -17.78 -5.62 6.80
N GLU A 42 -17.46 -5.76 5.55
CA GLU A 42 -18.36 -6.20 4.48
C GLU A 42 -17.60 -7.07 3.49
N PRO A 43 -18.26 -8.02 2.81
CA PRO A 43 -17.60 -8.84 1.80
C PRO A 43 -16.98 -8.00 0.69
N GLU A 44 -15.80 -8.40 0.27
CA GLU A 44 -15.06 -7.80 -0.85
C GLU A 44 -14.41 -8.91 -1.67
N SER A 45 -14.18 -8.65 -2.94
CA SER A 45 -13.41 -9.55 -3.81
C SER A 45 -12.31 -8.80 -4.53
N SER A 46 -11.19 -9.49 -4.74
CA SER A 46 -10.06 -9.03 -5.52
C SER A 46 -9.72 -10.06 -6.57
N LEU A 47 -9.43 -9.64 -7.79
CA LEU A 47 -8.95 -10.55 -8.83
C LEU A 47 -7.64 -11.22 -8.43
N ALA A 48 -6.80 -10.52 -7.68
CA ALA A 48 -5.50 -11.01 -7.24
C ALA A 48 -5.57 -11.91 -5.98
N LEU A 49 -6.43 -11.55 -5.00
CA LEU A 49 -6.47 -12.16 -3.67
C LEU A 49 -7.70 -13.04 -3.42
N GLY A 50 -8.67 -13.05 -4.34
CA GLY A 50 -9.91 -13.79 -4.19
C GLY A 50 -10.92 -13.09 -3.28
N PHE A 51 -11.61 -13.86 -2.44
CA PHE A 51 -12.64 -13.34 -1.53
C PHE A 51 -12.05 -12.98 -0.17
N GLY A 52 -12.51 -11.86 0.36
CA GLY A 52 -12.11 -11.33 1.64
C GLY A 52 -13.12 -10.32 2.17
N PHE A 53 -12.66 -9.41 3.01
CA PHE A 53 -13.52 -8.40 3.64
C PHE A 53 -12.87 -7.03 3.60
N ARG A 54 -13.68 -6.01 3.28
CA ARG A 54 -13.31 -4.62 3.50
C ARG A 54 -13.62 -4.26 4.95
N CYS A 55 -12.58 -3.98 5.74
CA CYS A 55 -12.72 -3.70 7.16
C CYS A 55 -12.46 -2.22 7.45
N GLY A 56 -13.24 -1.67 8.38
CA GLY A 56 -13.05 -0.33 8.93
C GLY A 56 -12.58 -0.39 10.37
N PHE A 57 -11.56 0.40 10.69
CA PHE A 57 -10.90 0.46 11.99
C PHE A 57 -10.88 1.90 12.51
N LEU A 58 -10.85 2.09 13.82
CA LEU A 58 -10.74 3.43 14.43
C LEU A 58 -9.40 4.14 14.18
N GLY A 59 -8.42 3.43 13.70
CA GLY A 59 -7.08 3.93 13.41
C GLY A 59 -6.12 2.77 13.23
N LEU A 60 -4.85 3.09 13.04
CA LEU A 60 -3.82 2.09 12.75
C LEU A 60 -3.60 1.12 13.90
N LEU A 61 -3.58 1.59 15.14
CA LEU A 61 -3.42 0.73 16.30
C LEU A 61 -4.57 -0.28 16.42
N HIS A 62 -5.79 0.15 16.15
CA HIS A 62 -6.95 -0.74 16.13
C HIS A 62 -6.81 -1.82 15.05
N LEU A 63 -6.36 -1.43 13.86
CA LEU A 63 -6.08 -2.37 12.76
C LEU A 63 -5.05 -3.42 13.19
N GLU A 64 -3.94 -3.00 13.79
CA GLU A 64 -2.88 -3.91 14.26
C GLU A 64 -3.39 -4.87 15.32
N ILE A 65 -4.16 -4.39 16.30
CA ILE A 65 -4.75 -5.23 17.34
C ILE A 65 -5.69 -6.28 16.75
N ILE A 66 -6.58 -5.88 15.85
CA ILE A 66 -7.53 -6.82 15.20
C ILE A 66 -6.79 -7.84 14.35
N GLN A 67 -5.81 -7.39 13.56
CA GLN A 67 -4.99 -8.29 12.75
C GLN A 67 -4.24 -9.32 13.61
N GLU A 68 -3.59 -8.87 14.67
CA GLU A 68 -2.89 -9.75 15.61
C GLU A 68 -3.83 -10.78 16.26
N ARG A 69 -5.02 -10.36 16.66
CA ARG A 69 -6.03 -11.25 17.23
C ARG A 69 -6.52 -12.28 16.22
N LEU A 70 -6.78 -11.90 14.97
CA LEU A 70 -7.15 -12.83 13.90
C LEU A 70 -6.07 -13.88 13.65
N GLU A 71 -4.82 -13.48 13.66
CA GLU A 71 -3.67 -14.37 13.44
C GLU A 71 -3.41 -15.30 14.63
N ARG A 72 -3.42 -14.78 15.85
CA ARG A 72 -3.06 -15.55 17.06
C ARG A 72 -4.21 -16.30 17.71
N GLU A 73 -5.37 -15.67 17.87
CA GLU A 73 -6.51 -16.31 18.55
C GLU A 73 -7.29 -17.26 17.63
N TYR A 74 -7.34 -16.94 16.34
CA TYR A 74 -8.13 -17.69 15.36
C TYR A 74 -7.28 -18.47 14.34
N ASP A 75 -5.97 -18.43 14.48
CA ASP A 75 -5.01 -19.19 13.67
C ASP A 75 -5.20 -18.98 12.16
N LEU A 76 -5.36 -17.71 11.76
CA LEU A 76 -5.55 -17.33 10.37
C LEU A 76 -4.28 -16.71 9.80
N ASP A 77 -3.92 -17.12 8.58
CA ASP A 77 -2.91 -16.45 7.77
C ASP A 77 -3.59 -15.43 6.86
N LEU A 78 -3.23 -14.16 6.99
CA LEU A 78 -3.90 -13.06 6.35
C LEU A 78 -2.99 -12.22 5.47
N VAL A 79 -3.56 -11.69 4.39
CA VAL A 79 -3.00 -10.59 3.60
C VAL A 79 -3.88 -9.37 3.82
N THR A 80 -3.26 -8.27 4.24
CA THR A 80 -3.95 -6.98 4.41
C THR A 80 -3.50 -6.02 3.32
N THR A 81 -4.45 -5.39 2.63
CA THR A 81 -4.12 -4.36 1.63
C THR A 81 -3.61 -3.09 2.29
N VAL A 82 -3.06 -2.17 1.49
CA VAL A 82 -2.60 -0.87 2.00
C VAL A 82 -3.75 -0.15 2.71
N PRO A 83 -3.57 0.28 3.96
CA PRO A 83 -4.59 1.06 4.66
C PRO A 83 -4.91 2.34 3.90
N SER A 84 -6.17 2.70 3.86
CA SER A 84 -6.67 3.89 3.18
C SER A 84 -7.56 4.72 4.13
N VAL A 85 -7.61 6.01 3.87
CA VAL A 85 -8.53 6.94 4.53
C VAL A 85 -9.75 7.17 3.64
N VAL A 86 -10.78 7.84 4.16
CA VAL A 86 -11.91 8.30 3.34
C VAL A 86 -11.53 9.59 2.63
N TYR A 87 -11.51 9.54 1.30
CA TYR A 87 -11.32 10.72 0.46
C TYR A 87 -12.66 11.27 -0.01
N LYS A 88 -12.74 12.59 -0.18
CA LYS A 88 -13.87 13.26 -0.81
C LYS A 88 -13.49 13.66 -2.22
N ILE A 89 -14.21 13.12 -3.20
CA ILE A 89 -13.98 13.40 -4.62
C ILE A 89 -15.15 14.23 -5.14
N HIS A 90 -14.86 15.47 -5.50
CA HIS A 90 -15.84 16.38 -6.09
C HIS A 90 -15.81 16.24 -7.61
N MET A 91 -16.94 15.86 -8.17
CA MET A 91 -17.08 15.58 -9.59
C MET A 91 -17.45 16.85 -10.36
N THR A 92 -17.16 16.87 -11.67
CA THR A 92 -17.49 17.98 -12.56
C THR A 92 -18.99 18.25 -12.70
N ASP A 93 -19.85 17.25 -12.42
CA ASP A 93 -21.31 17.38 -12.41
C ASP A 93 -21.88 17.96 -11.10
N GLY A 94 -21.02 18.30 -10.14
CA GLY A 94 -21.39 18.86 -8.84
C GLY A 94 -21.66 17.81 -7.76
N THR A 95 -21.62 16.53 -8.07
CA THR A 95 -21.74 15.46 -7.06
C THR A 95 -20.45 15.30 -6.28
N MET A 96 -20.53 14.75 -5.05
CA MET A 96 -19.39 14.43 -4.21
C MET A 96 -19.46 12.97 -3.80
N LEU A 97 -18.37 12.25 -4.02
CA LEU A 97 -18.19 10.85 -3.63
C LEU A 97 -17.28 10.74 -2.42
N GLU A 98 -17.62 9.88 -1.48
CA GLU A 98 -16.73 9.48 -0.40
C GLU A 98 -16.15 8.10 -0.74
N ILE A 99 -14.82 8.02 -0.86
CA ILE A 99 -14.11 6.83 -1.34
C ILE A 99 -13.08 6.39 -0.31
N ASP A 100 -13.22 5.17 0.16
CA ASP A 100 -12.26 4.47 1.02
C ASP A 100 -11.48 3.37 0.28
N ASN A 101 -12.04 2.87 -0.83
CA ASN A 101 -11.41 1.85 -1.66
C ASN A 101 -10.85 2.46 -2.94
N PRO A 102 -9.53 2.34 -3.20
CA PRO A 102 -8.91 2.90 -4.40
C PRO A 102 -9.52 2.38 -5.71
N THR A 103 -10.10 1.17 -5.74
CA THR A 103 -10.74 0.61 -6.93
C THR A 103 -11.98 1.39 -7.38
N ASN A 104 -12.60 2.14 -6.47
CA ASN A 104 -13.77 2.98 -6.74
C ASN A 104 -13.41 4.40 -7.17
N TYR A 105 -12.13 4.70 -7.32
CA TYR A 105 -11.68 6.01 -7.79
C TYR A 105 -12.20 6.28 -9.20
N PRO A 106 -12.91 7.42 -9.42
CA PRO A 106 -13.54 7.70 -10.70
C PRO A 106 -12.51 8.08 -11.79
N ASP A 107 -12.98 8.14 -13.03
CA ASP A 107 -12.17 8.65 -14.13
C ASP A 107 -11.67 10.07 -13.81
N PRO A 108 -10.34 10.31 -13.85
CA PRO A 108 -9.76 11.62 -13.57
C PRO A 108 -10.36 12.77 -14.41
N ALA A 109 -10.81 12.50 -15.61
CA ALA A 109 -11.45 13.49 -16.49
C ALA A 109 -12.78 14.03 -15.94
N LEU A 110 -13.44 13.28 -15.05
CA LEU A 110 -14.71 13.65 -14.42
C LEU A 110 -14.53 14.27 -13.03
N ILE A 111 -13.29 14.39 -12.54
CA ILE A 111 -12.97 14.95 -11.22
C ILE A 111 -12.72 16.43 -11.36
N ASP A 112 -13.42 17.22 -10.54
CA ASP A 112 -13.14 18.66 -10.37
C ASP A 112 -11.97 18.85 -9.39
N TYR A 113 -12.10 18.39 -8.15
CA TYR A 113 -11.04 18.38 -7.16
C TYR A 113 -11.25 17.30 -6.09
N CYS A 114 -10.18 17.01 -5.36
CA CYS A 114 -10.19 16.04 -4.26
C CYS A 114 -9.89 16.72 -2.94
N GLU A 115 -10.44 16.17 -1.86
CA GLU A 115 -10.10 16.56 -0.49
C GLU A 115 -9.64 15.32 0.30
N GLU A 116 -8.65 15.55 1.18
CA GLU A 116 -8.15 14.54 2.11
C GLU A 116 -8.28 15.01 3.56
N PRO A 117 -8.45 14.08 4.51
CA PRO A 117 -8.53 14.44 5.93
C PRO A 117 -7.15 14.82 6.47
N PHE A 118 -7.11 15.89 7.26
CA PHE A 118 -5.97 16.32 8.03
C PHE A 118 -6.19 16.04 9.51
N CYS A 119 -5.10 16.00 10.26
CA CYS A 119 -5.13 15.88 11.70
C CYS A 119 -4.23 16.91 12.38
N ASN A 120 -4.56 17.24 13.62
CA ASN A 120 -3.69 17.96 14.53
C ASN A 120 -2.89 16.93 15.34
N ALA A 121 -1.59 16.97 15.19
CA ALA A 121 -0.68 16.04 15.84
C ALA A 121 0.15 16.75 16.91
N SER A 122 0.31 16.07 18.06
CA SER A 122 1.22 16.46 19.13
C SER A 122 2.29 15.40 19.31
N ILE A 123 3.54 15.80 19.23
CA ILE A 123 4.69 14.92 19.38
C ILE A 123 5.47 15.36 20.61
N TYR A 124 5.56 14.46 21.58
CA TYR A 124 6.27 14.68 22.84
C TYR A 124 7.61 13.95 22.78
N ALA A 125 8.71 14.68 22.92
CA ALA A 125 10.04 14.10 22.81
C ALA A 125 11.08 14.88 23.59
N PRO A 126 12.25 14.26 23.87
CA PRO A 126 13.43 15.00 24.32
C PRO A 126 13.85 16.07 23.30
N SER A 127 14.29 17.21 23.79
CA SER A 127 14.66 18.38 22.95
C SER A 127 15.77 18.10 21.95
N GLU A 128 16.62 17.10 22.21
CA GLU A 128 17.67 16.68 21.26
C GLU A 128 17.14 16.16 19.92
N PHE A 129 15.87 15.67 19.88
CA PHE A 129 15.26 15.12 18.68
C PHE A 129 14.40 16.13 17.90
N VAL A 130 14.32 17.39 18.30
CA VAL A 130 13.47 18.40 17.65
C VAL A 130 13.76 18.51 16.16
N GLY A 131 15.03 18.62 15.78
CA GLY A 131 15.41 18.73 14.37
C GLY A 131 14.99 17.52 13.55
N THR A 132 15.24 16.32 14.05
CA THR A 132 14.86 15.06 13.41
C THR A 132 13.34 14.95 13.23
N ILE A 133 12.55 15.33 14.24
CA ILE A 133 11.09 15.29 14.20
C ILE A 133 10.55 16.30 13.18
N MET A 134 11.09 17.50 13.17
CA MET A 134 10.68 18.55 12.22
C MET A 134 10.97 18.15 10.78
N ASP A 135 12.13 17.58 10.50
CA ASP A 135 12.48 17.07 9.18
C ASP A 135 11.52 15.96 8.74
N MET A 136 11.23 15.03 9.63
CA MET A 136 10.32 13.92 9.37
C MET A 136 8.89 14.40 9.07
N CYS A 137 8.37 15.38 9.82
CA CYS A 137 7.05 15.96 9.59
C CYS A 137 7.01 16.76 8.28
N GLN A 138 8.08 17.47 7.94
CA GLN A 138 8.19 18.20 6.69
C GLN A 138 8.16 17.26 5.49
N ASP A 139 8.86 16.15 5.54
CA ASP A 139 8.87 15.13 4.49
C ASP A 139 7.47 14.51 4.28
N ARG A 140 6.62 14.56 5.28
CA ARG A 140 5.23 14.06 5.24
C ARG A 140 4.20 15.16 5.03
N ARG A 141 4.57 16.23 4.36
CA ARG A 141 3.69 17.37 4.04
C ARG A 141 3.10 18.04 5.28
N GLY A 142 3.77 17.95 6.41
CA GLY A 142 3.34 18.57 7.66
C GLY A 142 3.48 20.08 7.65
N ILE A 143 2.55 20.73 8.36
CA ILE A 143 2.54 22.18 8.57
C ILE A 143 2.84 22.42 10.04
N PHE A 144 3.99 23.05 10.33
CA PHE A 144 4.37 23.40 11.69
C PHE A 144 3.40 24.41 12.30
N LYS A 145 2.95 24.16 13.53
CA LYS A 145 2.04 25.03 14.26
C LYS A 145 2.74 25.76 15.39
N ASN A 146 3.22 25.01 16.36
CA ASN A 146 3.97 25.57 17.47
C ASN A 146 4.85 24.50 18.15
N MET A 147 5.72 24.97 19.04
CA MET A 147 6.55 24.12 19.89
C MET A 147 6.57 24.73 21.30
N THR A 148 6.29 23.89 22.31
CA THR A 148 6.27 24.29 23.71
C THR A 148 7.24 23.41 24.51
N TYR A 149 8.12 24.02 25.28
CA TYR A 149 8.94 23.30 26.24
C TYR A 149 8.12 22.96 27.48
N ILE A 150 7.93 21.67 27.74
CA ILE A 150 7.26 21.18 28.96
C ILE A 150 8.22 21.25 30.13
N THR A 151 9.45 20.82 29.91
CA THR A 151 10.61 20.94 30.78
C THR A 151 11.80 21.43 29.93
N PRO A 152 12.94 21.84 30.50
CA PRO A 152 14.09 22.29 29.71
C PRO A 152 14.60 21.29 28.67
N ASP A 153 14.37 19.98 28.89
CA ASP A 153 14.84 18.88 28.09
C ASP A 153 13.74 18.12 27.35
N ARG A 154 12.45 18.53 27.49
CA ARG A 154 11.31 17.91 26.81
C ARG A 154 10.42 18.93 26.13
N VAL A 155 9.97 18.59 24.91
CA VAL A 155 9.14 19.46 24.09
C VAL A 155 7.84 18.78 23.65
N ASP A 156 6.83 19.61 23.43
CA ASP A 156 5.61 19.28 22.69
C ASP A 156 5.67 20.02 21.35
N ILE A 157 5.73 19.29 20.25
CA ILE A 157 5.76 19.83 18.90
C ILE A 157 4.42 19.57 18.24
N SER A 158 3.75 20.64 17.82
CA SER A 158 2.44 20.57 17.15
C SER A 158 2.55 20.77 15.66
N TYR A 159 1.98 19.81 14.91
CA TYR A 159 1.89 19.83 13.46
C TYR A 159 0.46 19.58 12.97
N GLU A 160 0.13 20.12 11.83
CA GLU A 160 -0.98 19.63 11.02
C GLU A 160 -0.41 18.66 9.97
N LEU A 161 -0.94 17.45 9.93
CA LEU A 161 -0.47 16.39 9.04
C LEU A 161 -1.64 15.79 8.26
N PRO A 162 -1.46 15.48 6.96
CA PRO A 162 -2.43 14.64 6.26
C PRO A 162 -2.53 13.28 6.92
N LEU A 163 -3.74 12.80 7.16
CA LEU A 163 -3.95 11.50 7.81
C LEU A 163 -3.31 10.36 7.03
N ASN A 164 -3.35 10.42 5.70
CA ASN A 164 -2.73 9.41 4.85
C ASN A 164 -1.22 9.26 5.06
N GLU A 165 -0.53 10.34 5.43
CA GLU A 165 0.91 10.30 5.70
C GLU A 165 1.25 9.68 7.07
N ILE A 166 0.27 9.60 7.97
CA ILE A 166 0.45 9.04 9.32
C ILE A 166 0.19 7.53 9.33
N ILE A 167 -0.79 7.05 8.56
CA ILE A 167 -1.29 5.68 8.65
C ILE A 167 -0.33 4.61 8.11
N TYR A 168 0.76 4.98 7.46
CA TYR A 168 1.72 4.01 6.95
C TYR A 168 2.76 3.62 8.02
N ASP A 169 3.76 4.43 8.19
CA ASP A 169 4.96 4.10 8.98
C ASP A 169 5.37 5.20 9.95
N PHE A 170 4.59 6.28 10.03
CA PHE A 170 4.94 7.46 10.82
C PHE A 170 5.29 7.13 12.27
N PHE A 171 4.49 6.27 12.90
CA PHE A 171 4.70 5.89 14.28
C PHE A 171 6.00 5.11 14.46
N ASP A 172 6.26 4.14 13.58
CA ASP A 172 7.47 3.32 13.62
C ASP A 172 8.71 4.14 13.32
N ALA A 173 8.66 5.01 12.32
CA ALA A 173 9.74 5.93 11.98
C ALA A 173 10.03 6.90 13.14
N LEU A 174 8.99 7.44 13.77
CA LEU A 174 9.14 8.32 14.94
C LEU A 174 9.84 7.60 16.09
N LYS A 175 9.43 6.38 16.40
CA LYS A 175 10.05 5.55 17.44
C LYS A 175 11.50 5.22 17.13
N SER A 176 11.78 4.79 15.92
CA SER A 176 13.12 4.44 15.47
C SER A 176 14.07 5.63 15.54
N ARG A 177 13.68 6.77 14.98
CA ARG A 177 14.52 7.98 14.92
C ARG A 177 14.70 8.68 16.26
N THR A 178 13.86 8.41 17.25
CA THR A 178 13.95 8.98 18.59
C THR A 178 14.35 7.97 19.65
N ARG A 179 14.91 6.83 19.26
CA ARG A 179 15.30 5.75 20.20
C ARG A 179 14.18 5.29 21.14
N GLY A 180 12.94 5.36 20.67
CA GLY A 180 11.77 5.00 21.44
C GLY A 180 11.29 6.05 22.45
N TYR A 181 11.92 7.22 22.52
CA TYR A 181 11.59 8.25 23.52
C TYR A 181 10.42 9.16 23.13
N ALA A 182 10.09 9.25 21.86
CA ALA A 182 8.97 10.07 21.42
C ALA A 182 7.64 9.36 21.63
N SER A 183 6.63 10.11 22.01
CA SER A 183 5.23 9.72 21.97
C SER A 183 4.45 10.63 21.03
N PHE A 184 3.34 10.11 20.53
CA PHE A 184 2.57 10.74 19.49
C PHE A 184 1.09 10.59 19.76
N ASP A 185 0.38 11.70 19.62
CA ASP A 185 -1.07 11.74 19.70
C ASP A 185 -1.62 12.60 18.58
N TYR A 186 -2.77 12.25 18.02
CA TYR A 186 -3.38 13.01 16.95
C TYR A 186 -4.89 13.02 17.04
N GLU A 187 -5.49 14.07 16.51
CA GLU A 187 -6.92 14.29 16.44
C GLU A 187 -7.27 14.70 15.01
N ILE A 188 -8.27 14.03 14.42
CA ILE A 188 -8.73 14.38 13.08
C ILE A 188 -9.36 15.77 13.12
N SER A 189 -8.92 16.65 12.23
CA SER A 189 -9.38 18.02 12.14
C SER A 189 -10.38 18.19 10.98
N GLU A 190 -9.91 18.63 9.85
CA GLU A 190 -10.74 19.02 8.70
C GLU A 190 -10.28 18.35 7.41
N TYR A 191 -11.15 18.34 6.42
CA TYR A 191 -10.78 18.02 5.05
C TYR A 191 -10.17 19.23 4.36
N ARG A 192 -9.11 19.00 3.59
CA ARG A 192 -8.47 20.02 2.77
C ARG A 192 -8.31 19.55 1.35
N ARG A 193 -8.43 20.50 0.44
CA ARG A 193 -8.18 20.27 -0.97
C ARG A 193 -6.74 19.83 -1.19
N SER A 194 -6.57 18.73 -1.93
CA SER A 194 -5.27 18.15 -2.21
C SER A 194 -5.21 17.58 -3.62
N LYS A 195 -4.02 17.62 -4.20
CA LYS A 195 -3.77 17.06 -5.52
C LYS A 195 -3.50 15.56 -5.38
N LEU A 196 -4.56 14.77 -5.43
CA LEU A 196 -4.52 13.31 -5.29
C LEU A 196 -4.53 12.63 -6.65
N VAL A 197 -3.87 11.48 -6.72
CA VAL A 197 -3.85 10.61 -7.89
C VAL A 197 -4.04 9.16 -7.47
N LYS A 198 -4.66 8.36 -8.33
CA LYS A 198 -4.72 6.91 -8.19
C LYS A 198 -3.53 6.30 -8.89
N VAL A 199 -2.83 5.41 -8.20
CA VAL A 199 -1.69 4.67 -8.72
C VAL A 199 -2.09 3.21 -8.92
N ASP A 200 -1.86 2.70 -10.13
CA ASP A 200 -2.07 1.31 -10.49
C ASP A 200 -0.74 0.59 -10.69
N VAL A 201 -0.69 -0.66 -10.27
CA VAL A 201 0.44 -1.56 -10.48
C VAL A 201 0.05 -2.61 -11.50
N LEU A 202 0.84 -2.74 -12.57
CA LEU A 202 0.60 -3.70 -13.64
C LEU A 202 1.74 -4.72 -13.68
N LEU A 203 1.36 -5.98 -13.75
CA LEU A 203 2.26 -7.09 -14.00
C LEU A 203 1.90 -7.76 -15.31
N ASN A 204 2.87 -7.84 -16.22
CA ASN A 204 2.65 -8.39 -17.56
C ASN A 204 1.46 -7.75 -18.32
N GLY A 205 1.23 -6.46 -18.07
CA GLY A 205 0.14 -5.68 -18.67
C GLY A 205 -1.21 -5.77 -17.96
N GLU A 206 -1.33 -6.56 -16.90
CA GLU A 206 -2.57 -6.71 -16.12
C GLU A 206 -2.49 -5.92 -14.81
N ILE A 207 -3.56 -5.18 -14.50
CA ILE A 207 -3.66 -4.41 -13.25
C ILE A 207 -3.87 -5.37 -12.09
N ILE A 208 -3.05 -5.20 -11.04
CA ILE A 208 -3.21 -5.88 -9.77
C ILE A 208 -3.98 -4.94 -8.83
N ASP A 209 -5.28 -5.14 -8.74
CA ASP A 209 -6.20 -4.28 -8.00
C ASP A 209 -5.86 -4.12 -6.51
N ALA A 210 -5.39 -5.19 -5.88
CA ALA A 210 -4.99 -5.20 -4.47
C ALA A 210 -3.79 -4.29 -4.15
N LEU A 211 -3.01 -3.91 -5.15
CA LEU A 211 -1.86 -3.02 -5.02
C LEU A 211 -2.15 -1.57 -5.41
N SER A 212 -3.36 -1.27 -5.88
CA SER A 212 -3.78 0.11 -6.20
C SER A 212 -3.90 0.95 -4.93
N PHE A 213 -3.52 2.22 -5.01
CA PHE A 213 -3.63 3.16 -3.89
C PHE A 213 -3.81 4.59 -4.37
N ILE A 214 -4.29 5.45 -3.46
CA ILE A 214 -4.44 6.88 -3.68
C ILE A 214 -3.36 7.61 -2.88
N ILE A 215 -2.68 8.54 -3.52
CA ILE A 215 -1.56 9.27 -2.94
C ILE A 215 -1.52 10.71 -3.45
N HIS A 216 -0.87 11.60 -2.69
CA HIS A 216 -0.57 12.94 -3.20
C HIS A 216 0.37 12.87 -4.41
N ALA A 217 0.10 13.67 -5.43
CA ALA A 217 0.83 13.65 -6.71
C ALA A 217 2.36 13.79 -6.54
N ASP A 218 2.81 14.63 -5.61
CA ASP A 218 4.24 14.88 -5.35
C ASP A 218 4.96 13.66 -4.75
N LYS A 219 4.23 12.73 -4.12
CA LYS A 219 4.76 11.51 -3.52
C LYS A 219 4.65 10.28 -4.44
N ALA A 220 3.93 10.40 -5.54
CA ALA A 220 3.61 9.28 -6.42
C ALA A 220 4.85 8.67 -7.08
N TYR A 221 5.73 9.48 -7.64
CA TYR A 221 6.90 9.00 -8.37
C TYR A 221 7.92 8.25 -7.48
N PRO A 222 8.38 8.80 -6.34
CA PRO A 222 9.30 8.08 -5.47
C PRO A 222 8.73 6.74 -4.98
N ARG A 223 7.45 6.73 -4.59
CA ARG A 223 6.79 5.52 -4.13
C ARG A 223 6.61 4.48 -5.24
N ALA A 224 6.25 4.92 -6.44
CA ALA A 224 6.12 4.04 -7.60
C ALA A 224 7.43 3.31 -7.93
N ARG A 225 8.56 4.01 -7.86
CA ARG A 225 9.88 3.40 -8.05
C ARG A 225 10.18 2.32 -7.02
N LYS A 226 9.96 2.61 -5.76
CA LYS A 226 10.19 1.65 -4.67
C LYS A 226 9.32 0.39 -4.83
N ILE A 227 8.05 0.56 -5.18
CA ILE A 227 7.14 -0.56 -5.45
C ILE A 227 7.65 -1.42 -6.59
N ALA A 228 8.03 -0.82 -7.71
CA ALA A 228 8.56 -1.55 -8.87
C ALA A 228 9.84 -2.33 -8.53
N GLU A 229 10.74 -1.74 -7.78
CA GLU A 229 11.99 -2.37 -7.31
C GLU A 229 11.70 -3.55 -6.39
N LYS A 230 10.83 -3.39 -5.39
CA LYS A 230 10.44 -4.47 -4.46
C LYS A 230 9.75 -5.63 -5.15
N LEU A 231 8.84 -5.35 -6.08
CA LEU A 231 8.21 -6.40 -6.87
C LEU A 231 9.23 -7.18 -7.71
N LYS A 232 10.18 -6.49 -8.32
CA LYS A 232 11.26 -7.13 -9.07
C LYS A 232 12.11 -8.07 -8.21
N GLU A 233 12.41 -7.69 -6.98
CA GLU A 233 13.18 -8.50 -6.04
C GLU A 233 12.45 -9.77 -5.60
N HIS A 234 11.13 -9.69 -5.41
CA HIS A 234 10.34 -10.77 -4.81
C HIS A 234 9.62 -11.66 -5.83
N ILE A 235 9.43 -11.20 -7.08
CA ILE A 235 8.84 -12.02 -8.12
C ILE A 235 9.90 -12.95 -8.71
N PRO A 236 9.69 -14.28 -8.66
CA PRO A 236 10.65 -15.24 -9.20
C PRO A 236 10.74 -15.12 -10.72
N ARG A 237 11.90 -15.47 -11.27
CA ARG A 237 12.10 -15.53 -12.71
C ARG A 237 11.30 -16.67 -13.32
N HIS A 238 10.59 -16.37 -14.38
CA HIS A 238 9.85 -17.33 -15.21
C HIS A 238 10.59 -17.58 -16.54
N LEU A 239 10.05 -18.46 -17.37
CA LEU A 239 10.61 -18.72 -18.70
C LEU A 239 10.41 -17.54 -19.68
N PHE A 240 9.68 -16.53 -19.27
CA PHE A 240 9.41 -15.30 -20.02
C PHE A 240 9.72 -14.06 -19.16
N GLU A 241 9.91 -12.92 -19.78
CA GLU A 241 10.10 -11.66 -19.09
C GLU A 241 8.78 -11.16 -18.51
N ILE A 242 8.83 -10.64 -17.30
CA ILE A 242 7.67 -10.03 -16.63
C ILE A 242 7.94 -8.54 -16.53
N PRO A 243 7.28 -7.70 -17.33
CA PRO A 243 7.33 -6.26 -17.14
C PRO A 243 6.50 -5.86 -15.92
N ILE A 244 7.09 -5.04 -15.08
CA ILE A 244 6.46 -4.40 -13.92
C ILE A 244 6.27 -2.93 -14.28
N GLN A 245 5.06 -2.43 -14.21
CA GLN A 245 4.73 -1.04 -14.50
C GLN A 245 3.92 -0.46 -13.35
N VAL A 246 4.21 0.79 -13.00
CA VAL A 246 3.40 1.56 -12.07
C VAL A 246 2.91 2.80 -12.83
N ALA A 247 1.62 3.02 -12.83
CA ALA A 247 0.98 3.99 -13.71
C ALA A 247 -0.03 4.89 -12.98
N ILE A 248 -0.17 6.10 -13.47
CA ILE A 248 -1.22 7.05 -13.09
C ILE A 248 -2.04 7.35 -14.34
N GLY A 249 -3.36 7.02 -14.33
CA GLY A 249 -4.25 7.31 -15.45
C GLY A 249 -3.77 6.74 -16.79
N GLY A 250 -3.19 5.55 -16.78
CA GLY A 250 -2.63 4.91 -17.97
C GLY A 250 -1.20 5.35 -18.35
N LYS A 251 -0.68 6.41 -17.73
CA LYS A 251 0.69 6.87 -17.94
C LYS A 251 1.64 6.12 -17.00
N VAL A 252 2.57 5.38 -17.55
CA VAL A 252 3.61 4.67 -16.80
C VAL A 252 4.61 5.67 -16.20
N ILE A 253 4.77 5.65 -14.89
CA ILE A 253 5.70 6.53 -14.14
C ILE A 253 6.89 5.79 -13.57
N ALA A 254 6.81 4.47 -13.43
CA ALA A 254 7.93 3.62 -13.04
C ALA A 254 7.85 2.27 -13.78
N ARG A 255 9.00 1.73 -14.09
CA ARG A 255 9.11 0.46 -14.84
C ARG A 255 10.30 -0.34 -14.35
N GLU A 256 10.07 -1.64 -14.17
CA GLU A 256 11.08 -2.64 -13.95
C GLU A 256 10.77 -3.91 -14.75
N THR A 257 11.73 -4.80 -14.87
CA THR A 257 11.55 -6.07 -15.59
C THR A 257 12.20 -7.21 -14.81
N VAL A 258 11.41 -8.26 -14.56
CA VAL A 258 11.94 -9.54 -14.11
C VAL A 258 12.41 -10.31 -15.33
N LYS A 259 13.72 -10.50 -15.45
CA LYS A 259 14.33 -11.18 -16.60
C LYS A 259 13.93 -12.65 -16.63
N ALA A 260 13.73 -13.18 -17.84
CA ALA A 260 13.46 -14.60 -18.05
C ALA A 260 14.63 -15.49 -17.57
N LEU A 261 14.30 -16.68 -17.07
CA LEU A 261 15.29 -17.74 -16.90
C LEU A 261 15.83 -18.15 -18.27
N ARG A 262 17.14 -18.20 -18.42
CA ARG A 262 17.79 -18.80 -19.57
C ARG A 262 18.00 -20.29 -19.28
N LYS A 263 17.34 -21.15 -20.06
CA LYS A 263 17.77 -22.54 -20.17
C LYS A 263 19.04 -22.56 -21.01
N ASP A 264 20.06 -23.22 -20.52
CA ASP A 264 21.27 -23.48 -21.31
C ASP A 264 20.97 -24.58 -22.34
N VAL A 265 20.38 -24.15 -23.47
CA VAL A 265 20.04 -25.06 -24.59
C VAL A 265 21.29 -25.47 -25.38
N LEU A 266 22.42 -24.83 -25.10
CA LEU A 266 23.70 -25.08 -25.77
C LEU A 266 24.59 -26.06 -25.03
N ALA A 267 24.28 -26.40 -23.76
CA ALA A 267 25.05 -27.33 -22.93
C ALA A 267 25.23 -28.72 -23.57
N LYS A 268 24.29 -29.14 -24.41
CA LYS A 268 24.35 -30.41 -25.16
C LYS A 268 25.00 -30.31 -26.54
N CYS A 269 25.43 -29.13 -26.95
CA CYS A 269 26.06 -28.90 -28.24
C CYS A 269 27.58 -28.94 -28.10
N TYR A 270 28.15 -30.16 -28.13
CA TYR A 270 29.57 -30.37 -28.28
C TYR A 270 29.98 -30.17 -29.73
N GLY A 271 30.85 -29.20 -30.01
CA GLY A 271 31.38 -28.90 -31.36
C GLY A 271 30.76 -27.66 -32.04
N GLY A 272 31.44 -27.18 -33.05
CA GLY A 272 31.27 -25.86 -33.64
C GLY A 272 30.08 -25.66 -34.59
N ASP A 273 28.97 -26.41 -34.50
CA ASP A 273 27.80 -26.18 -35.36
C ASP A 273 27.03 -24.91 -34.96
N VAL A 274 27.45 -23.79 -35.51
CA VAL A 274 26.90 -22.47 -35.35
C VAL A 274 25.43 -22.41 -35.80
N THR A 275 25.06 -23.16 -36.84
CA THR A 275 23.70 -23.15 -37.43
C THR A 275 22.72 -23.82 -36.45
N ARG A 276 23.11 -24.95 -35.83
CA ARG A 276 22.29 -25.64 -34.84
C ARG A 276 22.12 -24.79 -33.59
N LYS A 277 23.20 -24.15 -33.13
CA LYS A 277 23.14 -23.24 -31.98
C LYS A 277 22.19 -22.07 -32.22
N LYS A 278 22.24 -21.47 -33.38
CA LYS A 278 21.38 -20.36 -33.81
C LYS A 278 19.90 -20.77 -33.86
N LYS A 279 19.60 -21.93 -34.49
CA LYS A 279 18.23 -22.50 -34.50
C LYS A 279 17.67 -22.81 -33.12
N LEU A 280 18.48 -23.35 -32.22
CA LEU A 280 18.06 -23.63 -30.83
C LEU A 280 17.73 -22.33 -30.06
N LEU A 281 18.54 -21.29 -30.21
CA LEU A 281 18.30 -19.98 -29.62
C LEU A 281 17.05 -19.30 -30.19
N GLU A 282 16.81 -19.42 -31.51
CA GLU A 282 15.60 -18.91 -32.16
C GLU A 282 14.34 -19.61 -31.67
N LYS A 283 14.36 -20.97 -31.58
CA LYS A 283 13.25 -21.74 -30.98
C LYS A 283 12.99 -21.38 -29.53
N GLN A 284 14.03 -21.15 -28.75
CA GLN A 284 13.89 -20.68 -27.36
C GLN A 284 13.24 -19.29 -27.31
N LYS A 285 13.64 -18.38 -28.21
CA LYS A 285 13.09 -17.04 -28.31
C LYS A 285 11.61 -17.05 -28.71
N GLU A 286 11.22 -17.91 -29.66
CA GLU A 286 9.82 -18.10 -30.06
C GLU A 286 8.99 -18.72 -28.94
N GLY A 287 9.51 -19.73 -28.24
CA GLY A 287 8.85 -20.34 -27.08
C GLY A 287 8.60 -19.33 -25.97
N LYS A 288 9.57 -18.44 -25.68
CA LYS A 288 9.42 -17.35 -24.72
C LYS A 288 8.36 -16.34 -25.15
N LYS A 289 8.29 -15.99 -26.43
CA LYS A 289 7.24 -15.11 -26.97
C LYS A 289 5.84 -15.71 -26.79
N ARG A 290 5.68 -17.03 -27.05
CA ARG A 290 4.41 -17.73 -26.84
C ARG A 290 4.01 -17.76 -25.36
N MET A 291 4.94 -18.07 -24.45
CA MET A 291 4.68 -18.08 -23.01
C MET A 291 4.30 -16.70 -22.48
N ARG A 292 4.95 -15.63 -22.95
CA ARG A 292 4.59 -14.25 -22.60
C ARG A 292 3.14 -13.89 -22.99
N ARG A 293 2.62 -14.51 -24.04
CA ARG A 293 1.29 -14.23 -24.58
C ARG A 293 0.17 -14.96 -23.82
N PHE A 294 0.47 -16.11 -23.20
CA PHE A 294 -0.49 -17.01 -22.59
C PHE A 294 -0.21 -17.32 -21.11
N GLY A 295 0.93 -16.89 -20.58
CA GLY A 295 1.30 -17.15 -19.21
C GLY A 295 0.63 -16.18 -18.24
N SER A 296 -0.12 -16.69 -17.28
CA SER A 296 -0.48 -15.94 -16.08
C SER A 296 0.75 -15.82 -15.19
N VAL A 297 0.97 -14.62 -14.64
CA VAL A 297 2.01 -14.39 -13.63
C VAL A 297 1.38 -14.63 -12.28
N GLU A 298 1.84 -15.65 -11.58
CA GLU A 298 1.51 -15.82 -10.16
C GLU A 298 2.39 -14.88 -9.34
N VAL A 299 1.75 -14.01 -8.57
CA VAL A 299 2.44 -13.12 -7.64
C VAL A 299 2.55 -13.84 -6.30
N PRO A 300 3.75 -14.14 -5.82
CA PRO A 300 3.92 -14.73 -4.49
C PRO A 300 3.37 -13.81 -3.41
N GLN A 301 2.82 -14.37 -2.36
CA GLN A 301 2.33 -13.61 -1.22
C GLN A 301 3.41 -12.71 -0.62
N GLU A 302 4.66 -13.17 -0.59
CA GLU A 302 5.80 -12.40 -0.10
C GLU A 302 6.01 -11.09 -0.89
N ALA A 303 5.72 -11.09 -2.21
CA ALA A 303 5.78 -9.88 -3.02
C ALA A 303 4.71 -8.87 -2.62
N PHE A 304 3.47 -9.32 -2.34
CA PHE A 304 2.42 -8.45 -1.79
C PHE A 304 2.82 -7.89 -0.43
N MET A 305 3.29 -8.75 0.48
CA MET A 305 3.71 -8.34 1.82
C MET A 305 4.88 -7.35 1.77
N ALA A 306 5.84 -7.54 0.86
CA ALA A 306 6.97 -6.64 0.68
C ALA A 306 6.52 -5.25 0.21
N VAL A 307 5.57 -5.16 -0.72
CA VAL A 307 5.01 -3.89 -1.18
C VAL A 307 4.21 -3.20 -0.07
N LEU A 308 3.43 -3.96 0.71
CA LEU A 308 2.62 -3.43 1.81
C LEU A 308 3.48 -2.95 2.99
N LYS A 309 4.67 -3.53 3.17
CA LYS A 309 5.65 -3.13 4.20
C LYS A 309 6.66 -2.06 3.75
N LEU A 310 6.54 -1.56 2.52
CA LEU A 310 7.46 -0.55 1.96
C LEU A 310 7.63 0.70 2.81
N SER A 311 6.72 0.90 3.73
CA SER A 311 6.72 2.04 4.63
C SER A 311 7.61 1.86 5.86
N SER A 312 8.02 0.63 6.22
CA SER A 312 8.71 0.37 7.48
C SER A 312 10.23 0.16 7.37
N ASP A 313 10.77 -0.11 6.18
CA ASP A 313 12.14 -0.60 6.04
C ASP A 313 13.09 0.31 5.22
N ASP A 314 12.64 1.46 4.74
CA ASP A 314 13.46 2.32 3.87
C ASP A 314 14.10 3.51 4.63
N GLU A 315 15.04 3.18 5.50
CA GLU A 315 16.09 4.11 5.95
C GLU A 315 17.45 3.43 6.00
#